data_52440b02f6566cb64f642cc8fbe9aeda
#
_entry.id   52440b02f6566cb64f642cc8fbe9aeda
#
_cell.length_a   1.000
_cell.length_b   1.000
_cell.length_c   1.000
_cell.angle_alpha   90.00
_cell.angle_beta   90.00
_cell.angle_gamma   90.00
#
_symmetry.space_group_name_H-M   'P 1'
#
loop_
_entity.id
_entity.type
_entity.pdbx_description
1 polymer ?
#
loop_
_entity_poly.entity_id
_entity_poly.type
_entity_poly.pdbx_seq_one_letter_code
_entity_poly.pdbx_strand_id
1 'polypeptide(L)'
;MVAIDSDVFLIAHRYVRDVRAELNTRFLAEVKTAAPALTIYNLMEILGVLSFNLSAVQIRAWPDWLKARHSLAILWPELNYTAQHLFFEQIIYHLPLARMTTQPTAFLDALAIEVAERTPDVRAFVTWNARHFAGKTHLPVMTPAQYLGQMGVDPGSSSVIG
;
A
#
# COMPACT_ATOMS: atom_id res chain seq x y z
N MET A 1 0.94 0.53 -12.85
CA MET A 1 0.44 0.94 -11.51
C MET A 1 1.56 0.88 -10.48
N VAL A 2 1.43 1.66 -9.40
CA VAL A 2 2.32 1.62 -8.23
C VAL A 2 1.50 1.17 -7.03
N ALA A 3 1.80 0.02 -6.47
CA ALA A 3 1.18 -0.44 -5.24
C ALA A 3 1.81 0.29 -4.04
N ILE A 4 0.97 0.80 -3.14
CA ILE A 4 1.37 1.62 -2.00
C ILE A 4 0.93 0.93 -0.71
N ASP A 5 1.84 0.85 0.25
CA ASP A 5 1.61 0.23 1.54
C ASP A 5 0.74 1.10 2.47
N SER A 6 0.13 0.47 3.47
CA SER A 6 -0.70 1.12 4.50
C SER A 6 0.04 2.22 5.27
N ASP A 7 1.33 2.04 5.55
CA ASP A 7 2.15 2.96 6.34
C ASP A 7 2.22 4.37 5.73
N VAL A 8 2.22 4.47 4.40
CA VAL A 8 2.20 5.74 3.67
C VAL A 8 0.90 6.52 3.95
N PHE A 9 -0.24 5.85 3.93
CA PHE A 9 -1.54 6.48 4.21
C PHE A 9 -1.75 6.75 5.70
N LEU A 10 -1.23 5.88 6.57
CA LEU A 10 -1.28 6.09 8.01
C LEU A 10 -0.45 7.32 8.43
N ILE A 11 0.71 7.55 7.81
CA ILE A 11 1.48 8.79 8.04
C ILE A 11 0.70 10.00 7.56
N ALA A 12 0.09 9.93 6.37
CA ALA A 12 -0.65 11.06 5.80
C ALA A 12 -1.89 11.46 6.61
N HIS A 13 -2.58 10.50 7.24
CA HIS A 13 -3.92 10.73 7.78
C HIS A 13 -4.06 10.46 9.28
N ARG A 14 -3.14 9.72 9.88
CA ARG A 14 -3.16 9.40 11.30
C ARG A 14 -1.96 9.96 12.05
N TYR A 15 -0.77 9.86 11.46
CA TYR A 15 0.49 10.25 12.10
C TYR A 15 1.06 11.52 11.47
N VAL A 16 0.24 12.57 11.35
CA VAL A 16 0.55 13.83 10.66
C VAL A 16 1.74 14.62 11.24
N ARG A 17 2.20 14.25 12.43
CA ARG A 17 3.39 14.83 13.07
C ARG A 17 4.65 14.00 12.87
N ASP A 18 4.58 12.91 12.12
CA ASP A 18 5.74 12.10 11.78
C ASP A 18 6.74 12.93 10.97
N VAL A 19 8.03 12.75 11.24
CA VAL A 19 9.11 13.46 10.54
C VAL A 19 9.11 13.24 9.02
N ARG A 20 8.47 12.18 8.56
CA ARG A 20 8.31 11.82 7.14
C ARG A 20 7.10 12.46 6.48
N ALA A 21 6.20 13.14 7.23
CA ALA A 21 4.89 13.58 6.75
C ALA A 21 4.97 14.53 5.55
N GLU A 22 5.93 15.45 5.53
CA GLU A 22 6.12 16.40 4.42
C GLU A 22 6.49 15.66 3.12
N LEU A 23 7.52 14.83 3.17
CA LEU A 23 7.96 14.05 2.01
C LEU A 23 6.89 13.06 1.56
N ASN A 24 6.17 12.46 2.50
CA ASN A 24 5.05 11.55 2.26
C ASN A 24 3.89 12.26 1.53
N THR A 25 3.57 13.48 1.91
CA THR A 25 2.55 14.32 1.26
C THR A 25 2.94 14.64 -0.19
N ARG A 26 4.20 14.99 -0.40
CA ARG A 26 4.75 15.23 -1.74
C ARG A 26 4.69 13.97 -2.61
N PHE A 27 5.10 12.83 -2.06
CA PHE A 27 4.99 11.54 -2.77
C PHE A 27 3.54 11.26 -3.19
N LEU A 28 2.57 11.41 -2.29
CA LEU A 28 1.16 11.18 -2.59
C LEU A 28 0.58 12.15 -3.62
N ALA A 29 1.15 13.33 -3.78
CA ALA A 29 0.79 14.26 -4.85
C ALA A 29 1.32 13.80 -6.20
N GLU A 30 2.59 13.45 -6.27
CA GLU A 30 3.30 13.08 -7.51
C GLU A 30 2.87 11.71 -8.05
N VAL A 31 2.66 10.73 -7.18
CA VAL A 31 2.31 9.36 -7.59
C VAL A 31 0.94 9.25 -8.28
N LYS A 32 0.07 10.26 -8.20
CA LYS A 32 -1.26 10.27 -8.83
C LYS A 32 -1.21 10.00 -10.34
N THR A 33 -0.16 10.46 -11.02
CA THR A 33 0.03 10.25 -12.46
C THR A 33 0.47 8.84 -12.82
N ALA A 34 0.95 8.07 -11.84
CA ALA A 34 1.47 6.71 -12.03
C ALA A 34 0.44 5.60 -11.74
N ALA A 35 -0.84 5.94 -11.74
CA ALA A 35 -1.93 5.03 -11.39
C ALA A 35 -1.69 4.33 -10.03
N PRO A 36 -1.75 5.08 -8.90
CA PRO A 36 -1.52 4.52 -7.58
C PRO A 36 -2.58 3.50 -7.21
N ALA A 37 -2.18 2.48 -6.50
CA ALA A 37 -3.05 1.39 -6.10
C ALA A 37 -2.78 0.97 -4.64
N LEU A 38 -3.79 0.43 -3.99
CA LEU A 38 -3.75 -0.08 -2.61
C LEU A 38 -4.41 -1.46 -2.59
N THR A 39 -3.78 -2.44 -1.97
CA THR A 39 -4.44 -3.74 -1.84
C THR A 39 -5.60 -3.66 -0.86
N ILE A 40 -6.60 -4.53 -1.01
CA ILE A 40 -7.72 -4.61 -0.05
C ILE A 40 -7.21 -4.88 1.36
N TYR A 41 -6.15 -5.64 1.52
CA TYR A 41 -5.57 -5.96 2.83
C TYR A 41 -4.93 -4.74 3.50
N ASN A 42 -4.19 -3.93 2.76
CA ASN A 42 -3.67 -2.66 3.26
C ASN A 42 -4.81 -1.67 3.59
N LEU A 43 -5.89 -1.64 2.79
CA LEU A 43 -7.07 -0.85 3.12
C LEU A 43 -7.70 -1.28 4.44
N MET A 44 -7.87 -2.59 4.65
CA MET A 44 -8.44 -3.11 5.90
C MET A 44 -7.54 -2.82 7.11
N GLU A 45 -6.24 -2.86 6.94
CA GLU A 45 -5.28 -2.46 7.99
C GLU A 45 -5.44 -0.98 8.35
N ILE A 46 -5.51 -0.08 7.36
CA ILE A 46 -5.76 1.35 7.60
C ILE A 46 -7.08 1.55 8.35
N LEU A 47 -8.17 0.94 7.89
CA LEU A 47 -9.48 1.05 8.53
C LEU A 47 -9.45 0.50 9.96
N GLY A 48 -8.72 -0.61 10.20
CA GLY A 48 -8.51 -1.16 11.53
C GLY A 48 -7.87 -0.16 12.48
N VAL A 49 -6.78 0.49 12.05
CA VAL A 49 -6.11 1.53 12.86
C VAL A 49 -7.01 2.75 13.09
N LEU A 50 -7.74 3.19 12.07
CA LEU A 50 -8.62 4.36 12.16
C LEU A 50 -9.86 4.11 13.00
N SER A 51 -10.33 2.86 13.10
CA SER A 51 -11.56 2.49 13.84
C SER A 51 -11.50 2.84 15.32
N PHE A 52 -10.31 2.95 15.90
CA PHE A 52 -10.13 3.37 17.29
C PHE A 52 -10.40 4.86 17.53
N ASN A 53 -10.54 5.68 16.47
CA ASN A 53 -10.63 7.14 16.58
C ASN A 53 -11.77 7.75 15.76
N LEU A 54 -12.36 7.00 14.85
CA LEU A 54 -13.42 7.47 13.96
C LEU A 54 -14.76 6.81 14.29
N SER A 55 -15.85 7.52 14.04
CA SER A 55 -17.19 6.97 14.14
C SER A 55 -17.47 5.94 13.04
N ALA A 56 -18.48 5.09 13.25
CA ALA A 56 -18.89 4.10 12.25
C ALA A 56 -19.28 4.72 10.89
N VAL A 57 -19.87 5.92 10.90
CA VAL A 57 -20.22 6.66 9.67
C VAL A 57 -18.95 7.07 8.92
N GLN A 58 -17.97 7.62 9.63
CA GLN A 58 -16.71 8.03 9.04
C GLN A 58 -15.93 6.83 8.46
N ILE A 59 -15.82 5.72 9.22
CA ILE A 59 -15.15 4.50 8.75
C ILE A 59 -15.78 3.97 7.46
N ARG A 60 -17.11 3.95 7.36
CA ARG A 60 -17.80 3.49 6.13
C ARG A 60 -17.52 4.39 4.92
N ALA A 61 -17.40 5.68 5.13
CA ALA A 61 -17.13 6.64 4.05
C ALA A 61 -15.65 6.68 3.63
N TRP A 62 -14.74 6.21 4.49
CA TRP A 62 -13.30 6.34 4.30
C TRP A 62 -12.75 5.70 3.01
N PRO A 63 -13.17 4.47 2.60
CA PRO A 63 -12.67 3.86 1.38
C PRO A 63 -12.93 4.71 0.13
N ASP A 64 -14.14 5.24 -0.01
CA ASP A 64 -14.51 6.07 -1.16
C ASP A 64 -13.82 7.43 -1.13
N TRP A 65 -13.71 8.03 0.04
CA TRP A 65 -12.95 9.26 0.23
C TRP A 65 -11.47 9.07 -0.12
N LEU A 66 -10.83 7.98 0.33
CA LEU A 66 -9.42 7.68 0.08
C LEU A 66 -9.18 7.50 -1.42
N LYS A 67 -10.03 6.71 -2.09
CA LYS A 67 -9.98 6.52 -3.55
C LYS A 67 -10.06 7.84 -4.30
N ALA A 68 -11.05 8.67 -3.97
CA ALA A 68 -11.25 9.97 -4.62
C ALA A 68 -10.09 10.93 -4.34
N ARG A 69 -9.62 11.00 -3.08
CA ARG A 69 -8.55 11.92 -2.67
C ARG A 69 -7.22 11.66 -3.37
N HIS A 70 -6.87 10.40 -3.58
CA HIS A 70 -5.57 9.98 -4.09
C HIS A 70 -5.63 9.36 -5.49
N SER A 71 -6.79 9.33 -6.13
CA SER A 71 -6.99 8.66 -7.44
C SER A 71 -6.59 7.17 -7.40
N LEU A 72 -6.92 6.50 -6.29
CA LEU A 72 -6.48 5.13 -5.99
C LEU A 72 -7.36 4.06 -6.62
N ALA A 73 -6.73 3.05 -7.21
CA ALA A 73 -7.34 1.76 -7.46
C ALA A 73 -7.23 0.85 -6.21
N ILE A 74 -8.28 0.07 -5.92
CA ILE A 74 -8.19 -0.99 -4.92
C ILE A 74 -7.95 -2.31 -5.64
N LEU A 75 -6.85 -2.97 -5.28
CA LEU A 75 -6.47 -4.27 -5.82
C LEU A 75 -7.09 -5.37 -4.98
N TRP A 76 -7.79 -6.27 -5.66
CA TRP A 76 -8.43 -7.43 -5.06
C TRP A 76 -7.68 -8.71 -5.44
N PRO A 77 -7.71 -9.75 -4.61
CA PRO A 77 -7.23 -11.06 -5.00
C PRO A 77 -7.96 -11.56 -6.24
N GLU A 78 -7.25 -12.20 -7.13
CA GLU A 78 -7.82 -12.75 -8.35
C GLU A 78 -8.76 -13.93 -8.04
N LEU A 79 -9.98 -13.89 -8.57
CA LEU A 79 -11.03 -14.89 -8.33
C LEU A 79 -11.03 -15.97 -9.43
N ASN A 80 -9.93 -16.72 -9.55
CA ASN A 80 -9.80 -17.77 -10.56
C ASN A 80 -10.28 -19.16 -10.08
N TYR A 81 -11.06 -19.21 -9.00
CA TYR A 81 -11.50 -20.46 -8.39
C TYR A 81 -13.01 -20.66 -8.58
N THR A 82 -13.38 -21.84 -9.04
CA THR A 82 -14.77 -22.23 -9.28
C THR A 82 -15.56 -22.47 -8.00
N ALA A 83 -14.89 -22.66 -6.86
CA ALA A 83 -15.51 -22.89 -5.57
C ALA A 83 -14.94 -21.94 -4.51
N GLN A 84 -15.80 -21.32 -3.72
CA GLN A 84 -15.44 -20.35 -2.69
C GLN A 84 -14.44 -20.89 -1.65
N HIS A 85 -14.61 -22.13 -1.19
CA HIS A 85 -13.72 -22.72 -0.19
C HIS A 85 -12.28 -22.84 -0.73
N LEU A 86 -12.11 -23.20 -2.00
CA LEU A 86 -10.79 -23.28 -2.64
C LEU A 86 -10.11 -21.91 -2.71
N PHE A 87 -10.88 -20.84 -2.93
CA PHE A 87 -10.36 -19.48 -2.86
C PHE A 87 -9.78 -19.18 -1.48
N PHE A 88 -10.54 -19.43 -0.40
CA PHE A 88 -10.07 -19.18 0.95
C PHE A 88 -8.84 -20.03 1.31
N GLU A 89 -8.85 -21.32 0.96
CA GLU A 89 -7.71 -22.21 1.20
C GLU A 89 -6.46 -21.71 0.50
N GLN A 90 -6.55 -21.35 -0.77
CA GLN A 90 -5.38 -20.90 -1.54
C GLN A 90 -4.92 -19.51 -1.13
N ILE A 91 -5.81 -18.53 -1.17
CA ILE A 91 -5.45 -17.11 -1.02
C ILE A 91 -5.18 -16.74 0.45
N ILE A 92 -5.94 -17.29 1.40
CA ILE A 92 -5.85 -16.89 2.81
C ILE A 92 -4.92 -17.82 3.60
N TYR A 93 -4.74 -19.07 3.17
CA TYR A 93 -3.95 -20.03 3.93
C TYR A 93 -2.68 -20.46 3.19
N HIS A 94 -2.78 -21.18 2.06
CA HIS A 94 -1.62 -21.83 1.45
C HIS A 94 -0.57 -20.83 0.91
N LEU A 95 -0.96 -19.81 0.17
CA LEU A 95 -0.02 -18.86 -0.41
C LEU A 95 0.69 -18.01 0.67
N PRO A 96 0.00 -17.41 1.65
CA PRO A 96 0.69 -16.71 2.72
C PRO A 96 1.56 -17.63 3.57
N LEU A 97 1.10 -18.85 3.87
CA LEU A 97 1.87 -19.83 4.63
C LEU A 97 3.17 -20.19 3.90
N ALA A 98 3.09 -20.48 2.60
CA ALA A 98 4.28 -20.80 1.79
C ALA A 98 5.28 -19.64 1.82
N ARG A 99 4.81 -18.39 1.70
CA ARG A 99 5.65 -17.19 1.82
C ARG A 99 6.28 -17.07 3.20
N MET A 100 5.49 -17.20 4.27
CA MET A 100 5.98 -17.08 5.65
C MET A 100 6.99 -18.16 6.04
N THR A 101 6.87 -19.36 5.45
CA THR A 101 7.80 -20.47 5.70
C THR A 101 9.12 -20.34 4.95
N THR A 102 9.11 -19.66 3.81
CA THR A 102 10.33 -19.41 3.01
C THR A 102 11.06 -18.15 3.47
N GLN A 103 10.30 -17.14 3.91
CA GLN A 103 10.85 -15.84 4.30
C GLN A 103 10.01 -15.25 5.44
N PRO A 104 10.60 -14.92 6.61
CA PRO A 104 9.87 -14.34 7.72
C PRO A 104 9.11 -13.06 7.28
N THR A 105 7.77 -13.14 7.24
CA THR A 105 6.88 -12.08 6.74
C THR A 105 5.63 -12.07 7.62
N ALA A 106 5.14 -10.91 8.02
CA ALA A 106 3.85 -10.81 8.70
C ALA A 106 2.71 -11.26 7.78
N PHE A 107 1.65 -11.82 8.36
CA PHE A 107 0.54 -12.39 7.57
C PHE A 107 -0.11 -11.37 6.63
N LEU A 108 -0.40 -10.16 7.11
CA LEU A 108 -1.01 -9.12 6.27
C LEU A 108 -0.07 -8.65 5.15
N ASP A 109 1.24 -8.55 5.45
CA ASP A 109 2.26 -8.23 4.44
C ASP A 109 2.33 -9.32 3.37
N ALA A 110 2.25 -10.59 3.77
CA ALA A 110 2.24 -11.71 2.83
C ALA A 110 1.03 -11.65 1.89
N LEU A 111 -0.16 -11.35 2.42
CA LEU A 111 -1.38 -11.17 1.63
C LEU A 111 -1.29 -9.95 0.68
N ALA A 112 -0.80 -8.82 1.18
CA ALA A 112 -0.68 -7.59 0.39
C ALA A 112 0.29 -7.77 -0.78
N ILE A 113 1.47 -8.34 -0.53
CA ILE A 113 2.46 -8.63 -1.57
C ILE A 113 1.90 -9.62 -2.60
N GLU A 114 1.21 -10.68 -2.17
CA GLU A 114 0.63 -11.67 -3.08
C GLU A 114 -0.35 -11.02 -4.08
N VAL A 115 -1.21 -10.12 -3.61
CA VAL A 115 -2.12 -9.39 -4.49
C VAL A 115 -1.37 -8.43 -5.41
N ALA A 116 -0.39 -7.70 -4.89
CA ALA A 116 0.40 -6.77 -5.70
C ALA A 116 1.17 -7.49 -6.81
N GLU A 117 1.80 -8.62 -6.51
CA GLU A 117 2.57 -9.43 -7.47
C GLU A 117 1.71 -10.06 -8.56
N ARG A 118 0.47 -10.47 -8.23
CA ARG A 118 -0.46 -11.08 -9.18
C ARG A 118 -1.21 -10.07 -10.03
N THR A 119 -1.17 -8.80 -9.69
CA THR A 119 -1.80 -7.74 -10.49
C THR A 119 -0.88 -7.36 -11.65
N PRO A 120 -1.26 -7.64 -12.94
CA PRO A 120 -0.32 -7.59 -14.09
C PRO A 120 0.35 -6.25 -14.33
N ASP A 121 -0.33 -5.15 -13.99
CA ASP A 121 0.17 -3.79 -14.26
C ASP A 121 0.92 -3.15 -13.10
N VAL A 122 1.06 -3.86 -11.98
CA VAL A 122 1.87 -3.37 -10.86
C VAL A 122 3.35 -3.46 -11.20
N ARG A 123 4.08 -2.34 -11.10
CA ARG A 123 5.49 -2.22 -11.46
C ARG A 123 6.41 -1.93 -10.28
N ALA A 124 5.85 -1.53 -9.15
CA ALA A 124 6.61 -1.24 -7.94
C ALA A 124 5.71 -1.34 -6.69
N PHE A 125 6.33 -1.59 -5.55
CA PHE A 125 5.73 -1.54 -4.23
C PHE A 125 6.41 -0.45 -3.40
N VAL A 126 5.66 0.55 -2.93
CA VAL A 126 6.20 1.68 -2.18
C VAL A 126 5.75 1.62 -0.74
N THR A 127 6.72 1.61 0.17
CA THR A 127 6.55 1.52 1.62
C THR A 127 7.67 2.25 2.34
N TRP A 128 7.42 2.81 3.52
CA TRP A 128 8.47 3.33 4.38
C TRP A 128 9.34 2.23 5.00
N ASN A 129 8.80 1.03 5.07
CA ASN A 129 9.48 -0.15 5.61
C ASN A 129 10.15 -1.01 4.50
N ALA A 130 10.73 -0.38 3.49
CA ALA A 130 11.28 -1.07 2.32
C ALA A 130 12.28 -2.18 2.67
N ARG A 131 13.06 -2.02 3.74
CA ARG A 131 14.02 -3.03 4.22
C ARG A 131 13.34 -4.35 4.62
N HIS A 132 12.13 -4.26 5.17
CA HIS A 132 11.35 -5.44 5.58
C HIS A 132 10.93 -6.29 4.38
N PHE A 133 10.68 -5.65 3.24
CA PHE A 133 10.22 -6.31 2.00
C PHE A 133 11.36 -6.66 1.04
N ALA A 134 12.58 -6.18 1.30
CA ALA A 134 13.73 -6.45 0.43
C ALA A 134 13.99 -7.95 0.29
N GLY A 135 14.02 -8.46 -0.95
CA GLY A 135 14.21 -9.87 -1.27
C GLY A 135 12.99 -10.76 -1.00
N LYS A 136 11.87 -10.22 -0.53
CA LYS A 136 10.63 -10.97 -0.26
C LYS A 136 9.59 -10.86 -1.37
N THR A 137 9.88 -10.09 -2.40
CA THR A 137 9.04 -9.90 -3.57
C THR A 137 9.89 -9.69 -4.81
N HIS A 138 9.35 -10.05 -5.97
CA HIS A 138 10.01 -9.73 -7.25
C HIS A 138 9.75 -8.29 -7.71
N LEU A 139 8.78 -7.61 -7.08
CA LEU A 139 8.53 -6.21 -7.38
C LEU A 139 9.68 -5.33 -6.88
N PRO A 140 10.08 -4.29 -7.62
CA PRO A 140 10.93 -3.24 -7.08
C PRO A 140 10.29 -2.64 -5.84
N VAL A 141 10.97 -2.75 -4.69
CA VAL A 141 10.52 -2.15 -3.43
C VAL A 141 11.32 -0.90 -3.16
N MET A 142 10.65 0.20 -2.87
CA MET A 142 11.29 1.49 -2.60
C MET A 142 10.53 2.31 -1.58
N THR A 143 11.25 3.21 -0.91
CA THR A 143 10.62 4.22 -0.07
C THR A 143 10.02 5.35 -0.92
N PRO A 144 9.06 6.14 -0.38
CA PRO A 144 8.59 7.36 -1.03
C PRO A 144 9.71 8.29 -1.50
N ALA A 145 10.79 8.43 -0.68
CA ALA A 145 11.97 9.22 -1.05
C ALA A 145 12.70 8.67 -2.27
N GLN A 146 12.93 7.36 -2.31
CA GLN A 146 13.59 6.70 -3.43
C GLN A 146 12.76 6.78 -4.70
N TYR A 147 11.44 6.63 -4.58
CA TYR A 147 10.51 6.76 -5.71
C TYR A 147 10.57 8.17 -6.33
N LEU A 148 10.49 9.23 -5.51
CA LEU A 148 10.61 10.61 -5.97
C LEU A 148 11.97 10.88 -6.65
N GLY A 149 13.06 10.35 -6.08
CA GLY A 149 14.39 10.48 -6.68
C GLY A 149 14.49 9.86 -8.09
N GLN A 150 13.83 8.72 -8.33
CA GLN A 150 13.79 8.09 -9.64
C GLN A 150 12.99 8.88 -10.67
N MET A 151 11.98 9.65 -10.22
CA MET A 151 11.21 10.54 -11.09
C MET A 151 11.92 11.87 -11.40
N GLY A 152 13.14 12.08 -10.92
CA GLY A 152 13.89 13.33 -11.10
C GLY A 152 13.35 14.50 -10.26
N VAL A 153 12.52 14.19 -9.27
CA VAL A 153 11.96 15.19 -8.33
C VAL A 153 12.91 15.26 -7.13
N ASP A 154 13.70 16.35 -7.07
CA ASP A 154 14.64 16.57 -5.96
C ASP A 154 13.90 16.51 -4.60
N PRO A 155 14.25 15.59 -3.70
CA PRO A 155 13.60 15.47 -2.41
C PRO A 155 13.77 16.70 -1.49
N GLY A 156 14.68 17.62 -1.83
CA GLY A 156 15.01 18.81 -1.03
C GLY A 156 14.47 20.14 -1.56
N SER A 157 13.84 20.22 -2.74
CA SER A 157 13.32 21.48 -3.26
C SER A 157 11.94 21.81 -2.65
N SER A 158 11.93 22.40 -1.47
CA SER A 158 10.77 23.15 -0.98
C SER A 158 10.62 24.38 -1.89
N SER A 159 9.58 24.39 -2.75
CA SER A 159 9.18 25.63 -3.42
C SER A 159 8.65 26.57 -2.33
N VAL A 160 9.49 27.50 -1.92
CA VAL A 160 9.06 28.69 -1.20
C VAL A 160 8.19 29.48 -2.17
N ILE A 161 6.89 29.28 -2.06
CA ILE A 161 5.92 30.17 -2.68
C ILE A 161 5.84 31.38 -1.77
N GLY A 162 6.40 32.49 -2.24
CA GLY A 162 6.30 33.82 -1.64
C GLY A 162 4.87 34.37 -1.75
#